data_e215efd03cb418d0555f7405a48202a7
#
_entry.id   e215efd03cb418d0555f7405a48202a7
#
_cell.length_a   1.000
_cell.length_b   1.000
_cell.length_c   1.000
_cell.angle_alpha   90.00
_cell.angle_beta   90.00
_cell.angle_gamma   90.00
#
_symmetry.space_group_name_H-M   'P 1'
#
loop_
_entity.id
_entity.type
_entity.pdbx_description
1 polymer ?
#
loop_
_entity_poly.entity_id
_entity_poly.type
_entity_poly.pdbx_seq_one_letter_code
_entity_poly.pdbx_strand_id
1 'polypeptide(L)'
;MGQPQSKPSKPRFPQPGDHIYCERKGGLYDHHGIYVGDDMVIHLRGAAKKLGELPACHKCGDKRVENGEIAKVCIDCFIDGDTLQIYDYGVTYPEFSKRKRGTCCPRYSRPPDLVISAATDFLERNGFGPYDMFTNNCEHFAVCCKTGSADSYQIEGHIEGVIDTGPFAMVGASVFVAAYSISKGISQKSSSW
;
A
#
# COMPACT_ATOMS: atom_id res chain seq x y z
N MET A 1 -16.82 12.43 30.07
CA MET A 1 -17.57 11.67 29.06
C MET A 1 -16.54 10.83 28.31
N GLY A 2 -16.48 9.51 28.62
CA GLY A 2 -15.54 8.58 27.98
C GLY A 2 -15.97 8.30 26.54
N GLN A 3 -15.07 8.49 25.59
CA GLN A 3 -15.29 8.03 24.23
C GLN A 3 -15.29 6.49 24.19
N PRO A 4 -16.14 5.86 23.36
CA PRO A 4 -16.21 4.42 23.29
C PRO A 4 -14.91 3.87 22.73
N GLN A 5 -14.26 2.98 23.48
CA GLN A 5 -13.13 2.20 23.01
C GLN A 5 -13.60 1.36 21.82
N SER A 6 -12.98 1.53 20.67
CA SER A 6 -13.20 0.70 19.49
C SER A 6 -12.74 -0.72 19.81
N LYS A 7 -13.70 -1.62 20.02
CA LYS A 7 -13.44 -3.07 20.09
C LYS A 7 -12.79 -3.51 18.77
N PRO A 8 -11.86 -4.49 18.79
CA PRO A 8 -11.34 -5.07 17.56
C PRO A 8 -12.55 -5.51 16.70
N SER A 9 -12.62 -4.98 15.50
CA SER A 9 -13.74 -5.26 14.60
C SER A 9 -13.75 -6.75 14.26
N LYS A 10 -14.95 -7.38 14.38
CA LYS A 10 -15.16 -8.75 13.87
C LYS A 10 -14.68 -8.82 12.42
N PRO A 11 -14.17 -9.98 11.97
CA PRO A 11 -13.84 -10.18 10.56
C PRO A 11 -15.05 -9.75 9.71
N ARG A 12 -14.87 -8.71 8.93
CA ARG A 12 -15.88 -8.17 8.02
C ARG A 12 -15.39 -8.34 6.58
N PHE A 13 -16.32 -8.49 5.67
CA PHE A 13 -15.99 -8.42 4.24
C PHE A 13 -15.47 -7.02 3.91
N PRO A 14 -14.45 -6.90 3.05
CA PRO A 14 -13.93 -5.62 2.62
C PRO A 14 -15.03 -4.82 1.89
N GLN A 15 -15.03 -3.52 2.11
CA GLN A 15 -15.90 -2.57 1.42
C GLN A 15 -15.08 -1.81 0.36
N PRO A 16 -15.69 -1.37 -0.75
CA PRO A 16 -15.00 -0.55 -1.74
C PRO A 16 -14.27 0.63 -1.10
N GLY A 17 -13.00 0.80 -1.44
CA GLY A 17 -12.10 1.78 -0.83
C GLY A 17 -11.34 1.29 0.41
N ASP A 18 -11.58 0.07 0.89
CA ASP A 18 -10.78 -0.48 1.98
C ASP A 18 -9.34 -0.78 1.53
N HIS A 19 -8.40 -0.45 2.39
CA HIS A 19 -7.03 -0.94 2.32
C HIS A 19 -7.00 -2.33 2.96
N ILE A 20 -6.71 -3.33 2.17
CA ILE A 20 -6.63 -4.74 2.58
C ILE A 20 -5.19 -5.23 2.50
N TYR A 21 -4.85 -6.22 3.33
CA TYR A 21 -3.55 -6.85 3.27
C TYR A 21 -3.62 -8.35 3.59
N CYS A 22 -2.60 -9.09 3.15
CA CYS A 22 -2.40 -10.52 3.45
C CYS A 22 -0.98 -10.73 3.95
N GLU A 23 -0.83 -11.52 5.01
CA GLU A 23 0.44 -11.91 5.57
C GLU A 23 1.08 -13.01 4.74
N ARG A 24 2.18 -12.71 4.04
CA ARG A 24 2.87 -13.62 3.12
C ARG A 24 3.96 -14.43 3.81
N LYS A 25 4.16 -15.67 3.34
CA LYS A 25 5.28 -16.55 3.76
C LYS A 25 5.42 -16.67 5.27
N GLY A 26 4.30 -16.86 5.98
CA GLY A 26 4.32 -17.01 7.43
C GLY A 26 4.80 -15.77 8.18
N GLY A 27 4.49 -14.58 7.68
CA GLY A 27 4.74 -13.32 8.37
C GLY A 27 6.04 -12.61 7.98
N LEU A 28 6.70 -13.02 6.89
CA LEU A 28 7.91 -12.34 6.43
C LEU A 28 7.63 -10.94 5.87
N TYR A 29 6.48 -10.73 5.24
CA TYR A 29 6.00 -9.43 4.78
C TYR A 29 4.49 -9.45 4.58
N ASP A 30 3.88 -8.28 4.59
CA ASP A 30 2.48 -8.09 4.29
C ASP A 30 2.31 -7.56 2.86
N HIS A 31 1.37 -8.14 2.11
CA HIS A 31 1.04 -7.71 0.76
C HIS A 31 -0.22 -6.85 0.79
N HIS A 32 -0.15 -5.64 0.28
CA HIS A 32 -1.16 -4.59 0.44
C HIS A 32 -1.84 -4.24 -0.87
N GLY A 33 -3.13 -3.84 -0.81
CA GLY A 33 -3.90 -3.38 -1.95
C GLY A 33 -5.16 -2.61 -1.55
N ILE A 34 -5.83 -2.02 -2.54
CA ILE A 34 -7.11 -1.34 -2.40
C ILE A 34 -8.21 -2.21 -2.99
N TYR A 35 -9.18 -2.58 -2.16
CA TYR A 35 -10.39 -3.25 -2.64
C TYR A 35 -11.29 -2.22 -3.34
N VAL A 36 -11.61 -2.47 -4.61
CA VAL A 36 -12.36 -1.50 -5.43
C VAL A 36 -13.80 -1.92 -5.73
N GLY A 37 -14.27 -3.01 -5.10
CA GLY A 37 -15.59 -3.58 -5.35
C GLY A 37 -15.54 -4.72 -6.37
N ASP A 38 -16.67 -5.41 -6.57
CA ASP A 38 -16.82 -6.49 -7.55
C ASP A 38 -15.74 -7.58 -7.45
N ASP A 39 -15.36 -7.92 -6.22
CA ASP A 39 -14.28 -8.87 -5.91
C ASP A 39 -12.92 -8.50 -6.55
N MET A 40 -12.68 -7.21 -6.83
CA MET A 40 -11.46 -6.74 -7.46
C MET A 40 -10.60 -5.91 -6.51
N VAL A 41 -9.28 -6.05 -6.67
CA VAL A 41 -8.25 -5.37 -5.90
C VAL A 41 -7.26 -4.71 -6.85
N ILE A 42 -6.90 -3.46 -6.58
CA ILE A 42 -5.77 -2.78 -7.24
C ILE A 42 -4.59 -2.76 -6.28
N HIS A 43 -3.43 -3.22 -6.73
CA HIS A 43 -2.23 -3.32 -5.91
C HIS A 43 -0.96 -3.07 -6.73
N LEU A 44 0.12 -2.65 -6.06
CA LEU A 44 1.46 -2.61 -6.65
C LEU A 44 2.10 -4.00 -6.47
N ARG A 45 2.50 -4.63 -7.57
CA ARG A 45 3.17 -5.93 -7.57
C ARG A 45 4.59 -5.81 -7.05
N GLY A 46 5.11 -6.89 -6.48
CA GLY A 46 6.51 -6.97 -6.05
C GLY A 46 7.50 -6.83 -7.21
N ALA A 47 8.78 -6.71 -6.86
CA ALA A 47 9.85 -6.63 -7.85
C ALA A 47 9.82 -7.83 -8.80
N ALA A 48 10.13 -7.59 -10.06
CA ALA A 48 10.12 -8.60 -11.10
C ALA A 48 10.92 -9.86 -10.72
N LYS A 49 10.25 -11.01 -10.78
CA LYS A 49 10.85 -12.33 -10.58
C LYS A 49 10.58 -13.18 -11.80
N LYS A 50 11.56 -13.98 -12.20
CA LYS A 50 11.35 -15.07 -13.18
C LYS A 50 10.56 -16.18 -12.47
N LEU A 51 9.25 -16.07 -12.50
CA LEU A 51 8.35 -17.16 -12.15
C LEU A 51 8.10 -17.98 -13.42
N GLY A 52 7.92 -19.29 -13.26
CA GLY A 52 7.50 -20.13 -14.37
C GLY A 52 6.15 -19.64 -14.93
N GLU A 53 5.83 -19.99 -16.17
CA GLU A 53 4.56 -19.63 -16.79
C GLU A 53 3.41 -20.34 -16.03
N LEU A 54 2.64 -19.56 -15.31
CA LEU A 54 1.40 -20.00 -14.68
C LEU A 54 0.22 -19.74 -15.63
N PRO A 55 -0.81 -20.60 -15.63
CA PRO A 55 -2.01 -20.32 -16.39
C PRO A 55 -2.69 -19.05 -15.87
N ALA A 56 -3.23 -18.26 -16.79
CA ALA A 56 -3.99 -17.07 -16.45
C ALA A 56 -5.21 -17.42 -15.58
N CYS A 57 -5.53 -16.56 -14.62
CA CYS A 57 -6.72 -16.71 -13.79
C CYS A 57 -8.00 -16.62 -14.62
N HIS A 58 -8.92 -17.56 -14.46
CA HIS A 58 -10.19 -17.60 -15.19
C HIS A 58 -11.12 -16.41 -14.84
N LYS A 59 -10.98 -15.83 -13.64
CA LYS A 59 -11.83 -14.70 -13.19
C LYS A 59 -11.32 -13.34 -13.67
N CYS A 60 -10.00 -13.09 -13.58
CA CYS A 60 -9.43 -11.79 -13.87
C CYS A 60 -8.40 -11.77 -15.00
N GLY A 61 -8.05 -12.91 -15.56
CA GLY A 61 -7.04 -13.03 -16.62
C GLY A 61 -5.60 -12.84 -16.15
N ASP A 62 -5.38 -12.62 -14.85
CA ASP A 62 -4.05 -12.37 -14.31
C ASP A 62 -3.13 -13.59 -14.43
N LYS A 63 -1.90 -13.37 -14.88
CA LYS A 63 -0.84 -14.38 -15.02
C LYS A 63 0.05 -14.50 -13.78
N ARG A 64 -0.28 -13.77 -12.71
CA ARG A 64 0.47 -13.73 -11.44
C ARG A 64 1.96 -13.39 -11.62
N VAL A 65 2.25 -12.49 -12.55
CA VAL A 65 3.62 -12.04 -12.83
C VAL A 65 3.98 -10.91 -11.87
N GLU A 66 5.07 -11.07 -11.14
CA GLU A 66 5.67 -9.98 -10.36
C GLU A 66 6.55 -9.15 -11.29
N ASN A 67 6.16 -7.92 -11.60
CA ASN A 67 6.82 -7.05 -12.57
C ASN A 67 7.04 -5.62 -12.07
N GLY A 68 6.69 -5.35 -10.80
CA GLY A 68 6.80 -4.01 -10.21
C GLY A 68 5.73 -3.02 -10.70
N GLU A 69 4.72 -3.49 -11.41
CA GLU A 69 3.64 -2.66 -11.96
C GLU A 69 2.38 -2.70 -11.10
N ILE A 70 1.50 -1.72 -11.30
CA ILE A 70 0.17 -1.74 -10.70
C ILE A 70 -0.72 -2.67 -11.51
N ALA A 71 -1.48 -3.50 -10.80
CA ALA A 71 -2.40 -4.45 -11.41
C ALA A 71 -3.76 -4.43 -10.74
N LYS A 72 -4.81 -4.73 -11.53
CA LYS A 72 -6.16 -5.01 -11.03
C LYS A 72 -6.40 -6.51 -11.16
N VAL A 73 -6.61 -7.19 -10.05
CA VAL A 73 -6.78 -8.65 -9.98
C VAL A 73 -8.00 -9.00 -9.15
N CYS A 74 -8.54 -10.22 -9.29
CA CYS A 74 -9.59 -10.67 -8.38
C CYS A 74 -9.03 -10.91 -6.97
N ILE A 75 -9.91 -10.83 -5.98
CA ILE A 75 -9.54 -10.99 -4.57
C ILE A 75 -8.87 -12.35 -4.30
N ASP A 76 -9.28 -13.41 -4.99
CA ASP A 76 -8.66 -14.74 -4.84
C ASP A 76 -7.19 -14.74 -5.30
N CYS A 77 -6.88 -14.07 -6.42
CA CYS A 77 -5.50 -13.90 -6.88
C CYS A 77 -4.68 -13.02 -5.95
N PHE A 78 -5.31 -12.00 -5.36
CA PHE A 78 -4.67 -11.15 -4.38
C PHE A 78 -4.35 -11.89 -3.09
N ILE A 79 -5.29 -12.69 -2.56
CA ILE A 79 -5.13 -13.47 -1.33
C ILE A 79 -4.13 -14.61 -1.52
N ASP A 80 -4.20 -15.33 -2.64
CA ASP A 80 -3.32 -16.46 -3.00
C ASP A 80 -3.18 -17.52 -1.90
N GLY A 81 -4.30 -17.82 -1.22
CA GLY A 81 -4.40 -18.82 -0.15
C GLY A 81 -4.07 -18.30 1.26
N ASP A 82 -3.66 -17.06 1.41
CA ASP A 82 -3.38 -16.44 2.71
C ASP A 82 -4.66 -15.86 3.36
N THR A 83 -4.54 -15.33 4.59
CA THR A 83 -5.66 -14.74 5.32
C THR A 83 -5.76 -13.25 5.03
N LEU A 84 -6.96 -12.81 4.58
CA LEU A 84 -7.27 -11.42 4.34
C LEU A 84 -7.46 -10.66 5.65
N GLN A 85 -6.86 -9.47 5.72
CA GLN A 85 -7.00 -8.51 6.82
C GLN A 85 -7.37 -7.13 6.27
N ILE A 86 -7.95 -6.29 7.13
CA ILE A 86 -8.26 -4.89 6.80
C ILE A 86 -7.32 -4.00 7.59
N TYR A 87 -6.71 -3.06 6.88
CA TYR A 87 -5.81 -2.07 7.46
C TYR A 87 -6.60 -0.94 8.12
N ASP A 88 -6.30 -0.61 9.36
CA ASP A 88 -7.03 0.38 10.13
C ASP A 88 -6.42 1.79 10.02
N TYR A 89 -7.28 2.79 9.87
CA TYR A 89 -6.92 4.20 9.80
C TYR A 89 -7.53 4.98 10.97
N GLY A 90 -6.89 6.09 11.36
CA GLY A 90 -7.37 6.94 12.45
C GLY A 90 -7.22 6.31 13.83
N VAL A 91 -6.32 5.33 13.98
CA VAL A 91 -6.01 4.76 15.30
C VAL A 91 -5.29 5.80 16.16
N THR A 92 -5.44 5.69 17.48
CA THR A 92 -4.68 6.55 18.40
C THR A 92 -3.19 6.19 18.41
N TYR A 93 -2.31 7.15 18.73
CA TYR A 93 -0.88 6.86 18.84
C TYR A 93 -0.53 5.75 19.84
N PRO A 94 -1.18 5.64 21.03
CA PRO A 94 -0.98 4.50 21.93
C PRO A 94 -1.41 3.15 21.34
N GLU A 95 -2.44 3.09 20.50
CA GLU A 95 -2.83 1.87 19.78
C GLU A 95 -1.83 1.55 18.68
N PHE A 96 -1.44 2.55 17.89
CA PHE A 96 -0.45 2.42 16.83
C PHE A 96 0.88 1.84 17.33
N SER A 97 1.41 2.35 18.46
CA SER A 97 2.67 1.87 19.02
C SER A 97 2.62 0.43 19.60
N LYS A 98 1.41 -0.10 19.86
CA LYS A 98 1.23 -1.48 20.35
C LYS A 98 0.94 -2.50 19.27
N ARG A 99 0.59 -2.07 18.06
CA ARG A 99 0.20 -2.94 16.95
C ARG A 99 1.40 -3.26 16.07
N LYS A 100 1.31 -4.40 15.36
CA LYS A 100 2.28 -4.77 14.32
C LYS A 100 2.35 -3.65 13.27
N ARG A 101 3.55 -3.23 12.90
CA ARG A 101 3.77 -2.27 11.81
C ARG A 101 3.19 -2.82 10.51
N GLY A 102 2.68 -1.95 9.65
CA GLY A 102 2.02 -2.36 8.42
C GLY A 102 0.58 -2.86 8.59
N THR A 103 -0.06 -2.65 9.75
CA THR A 103 -1.46 -3.05 10.00
C THR A 103 -2.40 -1.91 10.33
N CYS A 104 -1.88 -0.74 10.64
CA CYS A 104 -2.68 0.45 10.95
C CYS A 104 -1.90 1.75 10.78
N CYS A 105 -2.63 2.87 10.72
CA CYS A 105 -2.08 4.21 10.56
C CYS A 105 -2.86 5.21 11.41
N PRO A 106 -2.18 6.15 12.13
CA PRO A 106 -2.87 7.21 12.87
C PRO A 106 -3.55 8.25 11.98
N ARG A 107 -3.14 8.37 10.71
CA ARG A 107 -3.76 9.29 9.76
C ARG A 107 -5.17 8.86 9.40
N TYR A 108 -6.01 9.83 9.06
CA TYR A 108 -7.37 9.56 8.59
C TYR A 108 -7.37 9.15 7.12
N SER A 109 -8.28 8.22 6.80
CA SER A 109 -8.57 7.85 5.42
C SER A 109 -9.37 8.92 4.70
N ARG A 110 -9.09 9.12 3.42
CA ARG A 110 -9.98 9.84 2.50
C ARG A 110 -11.29 9.07 2.30
N PRO A 111 -12.36 9.72 1.81
CA PRO A 111 -13.59 9.06 1.38
C PRO A 111 -13.34 7.94 0.36
N PRO A 112 -14.13 6.84 0.40
CA PRO A 112 -13.91 5.66 -0.44
C PRO A 112 -13.83 5.93 -1.94
N ASP A 113 -14.66 6.81 -2.47
CA ASP A 113 -14.68 7.24 -3.87
C ASP A 113 -13.35 7.88 -4.31
N LEU A 114 -12.77 8.73 -3.46
CA LEU A 114 -11.45 9.34 -3.73
C LEU A 114 -10.31 8.32 -3.63
N VAL A 115 -10.43 7.32 -2.77
CA VAL A 115 -9.46 6.22 -2.67
C VAL A 115 -9.48 5.37 -3.93
N ILE A 116 -10.67 4.98 -4.40
CA ILE A 116 -10.85 4.18 -5.61
C ILE A 116 -10.37 4.95 -6.84
N SER A 117 -10.75 6.24 -6.95
CA SER A 117 -10.29 7.10 -8.03
C SER A 117 -8.76 7.16 -8.09
N ALA A 118 -8.10 7.39 -6.94
CA ALA A 118 -6.64 7.44 -6.89
C ALA A 118 -5.98 6.10 -7.30
N ALA A 119 -6.51 4.97 -6.83
CA ALA A 119 -6.00 3.66 -7.21
C ALA A 119 -6.18 3.39 -8.71
N THR A 120 -7.31 3.79 -9.29
CA THR A 120 -7.59 3.67 -10.71
C THR A 120 -6.69 4.58 -11.55
N ASP A 121 -6.48 5.83 -11.14
CA ASP A 121 -5.58 6.77 -11.82
C ASP A 121 -4.14 6.23 -11.86
N PHE A 122 -3.66 5.63 -10.78
CA PHE A 122 -2.35 4.98 -10.76
C PHE A 122 -2.27 3.77 -11.67
N LEU A 123 -3.34 2.95 -11.71
CA LEU A 123 -3.43 1.80 -12.61
C LEU A 123 -3.37 2.22 -14.08
N GLU A 124 -4.18 3.22 -14.49
CA GLU A 124 -4.26 3.68 -15.86
C GLU A 124 -2.96 4.31 -16.38
N ARG A 125 -2.24 5.01 -15.50
CA ARG A 125 -0.98 5.67 -15.84
C ARG A 125 0.23 4.79 -15.63
N ASN A 126 0.08 3.63 -14.98
CA ASN A 126 1.15 2.84 -14.38
C ASN A 126 2.18 3.74 -13.63
N GLY A 127 1.66 4.71 -12.88
CA GLY A 127 2.35 5.95 -12.51
C GLY A 127 2.76 6.05 -11.05
N PHE A 128 2.91 4.93 -10.31
CA PHE A 128 3.40 4.99 -8.92
C PHE A 128 4.93 4.96 -8.82
N GLY A 129 5.61 4.73 -9.94
CA GLY A 129 7.07 4.63 -10.02
C GLY A 129 7.58 3.19 -9.88
N PRO A 130 8.90 2.99 -10.05
CA PRO A 130 9.50 1.66 -9.96
C PRO A 130 9.36 1.09 -8.55
N TYR A 131 9.08 -0.21 -8.47
CA TYR A 131 8.99 -0.90 -7.18
C TYR A 131 10.33 -0.87 -6.44
N ASP A 132 10.29 -0.47 -5.18
CA ASP A 132 11.40 -0.54 -4.24
C ASP A 132 10.88 -1.01 -2.87
N MET A 133 11.51 -2.03 -2.28
CA MET A 133 11.02 -2.63 -1.04
C MET A 133 10.98 -1.64 0.12
N PHE A 134 11.86 -0.65 0.14
CA PHE A 134 12.02 0.28 1.26
C PHE A 134 11.29 1.60 1.05
N THR A 135 11.18 2.07 -0.18
CA THR A 135 10.71 3.43 -0.46
C THR A 135 9.49 3.49 -1.36
N ASN A 136 9.17 2.41 -2.09
CA ASN A 136 8.07 2.40 -3.05
C ASN A 136 7.47 0.99 -3.22
N ASN A 137 6.80 0.50 -2.20
CA ASN A 137 6.21 -0.84 -2.16
C ASN A 137 4.67 -0.81 -2.14
N CYS A 138 4.06 -2.00 -2.03
CA CYS A 138 2.60 -2.14 -2.04
C CYS A 138 1.91 -1.43 -0.87
N GLU A 139 2.54 -1.33 0.32
CA GLU A 139 1.99 -0.54 1.44
C GLU A 139 2.03 0.96 1.13
N HIS A 140 3.14 1.48 0.60
CA HIS A 140 3.25 2.88 0.19
C HIS A 140 2.16 3.24 -0.82
N PHE A 141 1.93 2.39 -1.82
CA PHE A 141 0.86 2.56 -2.80
C PHE A 141 -0.51 2.66 -2.12
N ALA A 142 -0.87 1.68 -1.29
CA ALA A 142 -2.17 1.63 -0.64
C ALA A 142 -2.36 2.80 0.35
N VAL A 143 -1.34 3.16 1.14
CA VAL A 143 -1.38 4.31 2.05
C VAL A 143 -1.51 5.62 1.26
N CYS A 144 -0.82 5.77 0.14
CA CYS A 144 -0.97 6.93 -0.75
C CYS A 144 -2.40 7.06 -1.27
N CYS A 145 -3.01 5.97 -1.74
CA CYS A 145 -4.42 5.96 -2.14
C CYS A 145 -5.34 6.39 -1.00
N LYS A 146 -5.10 5.95 0.22
CA LYS A 146 -5.92 6.22 1.41
C LYS A 146 -5.77 7.63 1.97
N THR A 147 -4.57 8.19 1.95
CA THR A 147 -4.24 9.43 2.65
C THR A 147 -3.84 10.59 1.74
N GLY A 148 -3.45 10.30 0.50
CA GLY A 148 -2.82 11.26 -0.41
C GLY A 148 -1.32 11.45 -0.18
N SER A 149 -0.70 10.68 0.72
CA SER A 149 0.73 10.72 1.05
C SER A 149 1.31 9.30 1.08
N ALA A 150 2.49 9.12 0.51
CA ALA A 150 3.11 7.81 0.30
C ALA A 150 3.95 7.29 1.47
N ASP A 151 3.78 7.81 2.69
CA ASP A 151 4.54 7.31 3.86
C ASP A 151 4.04 5.93 4.28
N SER A 152 4.96 4.99 4.45
CA SER A 152 4.70 3.64 4.95
C SER A 152 5.28 3.45 6.35
N TYR A 153 4.56 2.72 7.20
CA TYR A 153 4.98 2.41 8.57
C TYR A 153 5.54 0.98 8.72
N GLN A 154 5.42 0.14 7.71
CA GLN A 154 5.95 -1.23 7.77
C GLN A 154 7.49 -1.22 7.86
N ILE A 155 8.12 -0.31 7.14
CA ILE A 155 9.59 -0.22 7.05
C ILE A 155 10.20 0.42 8.28
N GLU A 156 9.54 1.42 8.88
CA GLU A 156 10.02 2.04 10.11
C GLU A 156 10.26 1.00 11.21
N GLY A 157 9.38 -0.03 11.35
CA GLY A 157 9.54 -1.10 12.31
C GLY A 157 10.74 -2.03 12.06
N HIS A 158 11.13 -2.24 10.81
CA HIS A 158 12.32 -3.03 10.46
C HIS A 158 13.62 -2.28 10.71
N ILE A 159 13.61 -0.96 10.56
CA ILE A 159 14.77 -0.10 10.81
C ILE A 159 15.00 0.10 12.30
N GLU A 160 13.97 0.28 13.11
CA GLU A 160 14.09 0.41 14.57
C GLU A 160 14.73 -0.84 15.23
N GLY A 161 14.52 -2.04 14.68
CA GLY A 161 15.16 -3.27 15.11
C GLY A 161 16.66 -3.39 14.75
N VAL A 162 17.15 -2.56 13.85
CA VAL A 162 18.54 -2.59 13.35
C VAL A 162 19.37 -1.41 13.87
N ILE A 163 18.74 -0.30 14.30
CA ILE A 163 19.42 0.94 14.71
C ILE A 163 19.28 1.18 16.22
N ASP A 164 19.70 0.21 17.05
CA ASP A 164 19.97 0.52 18.46
C ASP A 164 21.46 0.86 18.71
N THR A 165 22.18 1.31 17.69
CA THR A 165 23.57 1.77 17.85
C THR A 165 23.89 2.95 16.91
N GLY A 166 23.59 4.21 17.32
CA GLY A 166 24.33 5.35 16.77
C GLY A 166 23.53 6.54 16.22
N PRO A 167 24.14 7.73 16.12
CA PRO A 167 23.47 9.04 15.97
C PRO A 167 23.21 9.46 14.51
N PHE A 168 22.51 8.65 13.70
CA PHE A 168 22.18 8.99 12.30
C PHE A 168 20.68 8.93 11.93
N ALA A 169 19.82 9.38 12.82
CA ALA A 169 18.35 9.27 12.67
C ALA A 169 17.65 10.48 12.02
N MET A 170 18.26 11.25 11.11
CA MET A 170 17.62 12.46 10.55
C MET A 170 17.91 12.76 9.08
N VAL A 171 17.91 11.82 8.16
CA VAL A 171 18.12 12.14 6.73
C VAL A 171 17.03 11.59 5.76
N GLY A 172 16.12 10.72 6.23
CA GLY A 172 15.18 10.02 5.32
C GLY A 172 13.98 10.81 4.79
N ALA A 173 13.48 11.81 5.53
CA ALA A 173 12.19 12.45 5.21
C ALA A 173 12.27 13.64 4.21
N SER A 174 13.45 14.22 3.99
CA SER A 174 13.59 15.46 3.21
C SER A 174 13.84 15.24 1.70
N VAL A 175 14.22 14.05 1.28
CA VAL A 175 14.61 13.78 -0.12
C VAL A 175 13.40 13.55 -1.02
N PHE A 176 12.28 13.04 -0.48
CA PHE A 176 11.09 12.68 -1.30
C PHE A 176 10.25 13.87 -1.75
N VAL A 177 10.16 14.93 -0.97
CA VAL A 177 9.41 16.14 -1.35
C VAL A 177 10.09 16.86 -2.52
N ALA A 178 11.42 16.80 -2.62
CA ALA A 178 12.19 17.43 -3.68
C ALA A 178 12.04 16.71 -5.04
N ALA A 179 12.03 15.37 -5.06
CA ALA A 179 11.91 14.59 -6.30
C ALA A 179 10.52 14.72 -6.94
N TYR A 180 9.45 14.75 -6.14
CA TYR A 180 8.07 14.95 -6.63
C TYR A 180 7.83 16.37 -7.18
N SER A 181 8.48 17.36 -6.59
CA SER A 181 8.39 18.75 -7.07
C SER A 181 9.17 18.99 -8.37
N ILE A 182 10.28 18.27 -8.58
CA ILE A 182 11.10 18.37 -9.80
C ILE A 182 10.39 17.71 -10.99
N SER A 183 9.69 16.57 -10.79
CA SER A 183 8.95 15.91 -11.87
C SER A 183 7.76 16.73 -12.37
N LYS A 184 7.08 17.51 -11.51
CA LYS A 184 6.03 18.45 -11.93
C LYS A 184 6.55 19.71 -12.62
N GLY A 185 7.76 20.16 -12.28
CA GLY A 185 8.38 21.34 -12.89
C GLY A 185 8.81 21.14 -14.36
N ILE A 186 9.07 19.89 -14.76
CA ILE A 186 9.50 19.57 -16.13
C ILE A 186 8.32 19.42 -17.09
N SER A 187 7.12 19.04 -16.59
CA SER A 187 5.94 18.87 -17.42
C SER A 187 5.27 20.18 -17.87
N GLN A 188 5.58 21.32 -17.25
CA GLN A 188 4.98 22.61 -17.62
C GLN A 188 5.79 23.45 -18.64
N LYS A 189 6.97 22.98 -19.07
CA LYS A 189 7.82 23.72 -20.03
C LYS A 189 7.77 23.25 -21.48
N SER A 190 6.93 22.28 -21.84
CA SER A 190 6.86 21.75 -23.21
C SER A 190 5.60 22.11 -24.00
N SER A 191 4.81 23.11 -23.56
CA SER A 191 3.61 23.57 -24.29
C SER A 191 3.58 25.07 -24.57
N SER A 192 4.71 25.62 -25.00
CA SER A 192 4.75 26.93 -25.61
C SER A 192 5.77 26.95 -26.76
N TRP A 193 5.33 26.51 -27.92
CA TRP A 193 5.74 26.91 -29.28
C TRP A 193 4.65 26.49 -30.25
#